data_3e6ba48026c82b37e9cec7f29bc64296
#
_entry.id   3e6ba48026c82b37e9cec7f29bc64296
#
_cell.length_a   1.000
_cell.length_b   1.000
_cell.length_c   1.000
_cell.angle_alpha   90.00
_cell.angle_beta   90.00
_cell.angle_gamma   90.00
#
_symmetry.space_group_name_H-M   'P 1'
#
loop_
_entity.id
_entity.type
_entity.pdbx_description
1 polymer ?
#
loop_
_entity_poly.entity_id
_entity_poly.type
_entity_poly.pdbx_seq_one_letter_code
_entity_poly.pdbx_strand_id
1 'polypeptide(L)'
;MKYVIALMMWALSAGVSLASTEVFTFENEQQEQQFRKLAEELRCPKCQNNSIADSNSMIALDLRQKVYELMQEGKSRDEIIDYMVARYGYFVTYNPPLTPLTVMLWGMPFVAIAVGGWLIYARSKKRVRASQVAQYDDDEPLPEASRVSAWVYIPGIVIALGVAGAAYYEVGSYSKVKEWNVAYQQAPALLDRALNVNELPLNNEEMESLALGLRTRLQEDPQNIDGWVMLGRIGMVLGNATMATDAYGRAYRLSPDDDAVALGYAEVLTRSSDPSDNQEGNELLKKLIAKNRTNVKALSIFAFNAFEQGRYPEAISAWQMMLKLLPENDQRRDIIERSVEQSLMMLHEKKEAPEGK
;
A
#
# COMPACT_ATOMS: atom_id res chain seq x y z
N MET A 1 -33.25 -10.98 -37.22
CA MET A 1 -33.60 -9.97 -36.21
C MET A 1 -33.05 -10.32 -34.81
N LYS A 2 -33.19 -11.54 -34.30
CA LYS A 2 -32.72 -11.88 -32.94
C LYS A 2 -31.22 -11.67 -32.72
N TYR A 3 -30.37 -11.97 -33.69
CA TYR A 3 -28.89 -11.81 -33.58
C TYR A 3 -28.44 -10.35 -33.68
N VAL A 4 -29.19 -9.50 -34.38
CA VAL A 4 -28.89 -8.05 -34.49
C VAL A 4 -29.20 -7.35 -33.19
N ILE A 5 -30.26 -7.75 -32.47
CA ILE A 5 -30.60 -7.24 -31.12
C ILE A 5 -29.58 -7.68 -30.09
N ALA A 6 -29.11 -8.94 -30.16
CA ALA A 6 -28.06 -9.44 -29.28
C ALA A 6 -26.71 -8.72 -29.50
N LEU A 7 -26.37 -8.41 -30.74
CA LEU A 7 -25.16 -7.65 -31.09
C LEU A 7 -25.25 -6.18 -30.67
N MET A 8 -26.43 -5.57 -30.77
CA MET A 8 -26.69 -4.23 -30.24
C MET A 8 -26.63 -4.19 -28.70
N MET A 9 -27.18 -5.18 -28.01
CA MET A 9 -27.09 -5.25 -26.55
C MET A 9 -25.65 -5.51 -26.08
N TRP A 10 -24.86 -6.28 -26.83
CA TRP A 10 -23.44 -6.47 -26.53
C TRP A 10 -22.58 -5.21 -26.77
N ALA A 11 -22.89 -4.43 -27.78
CA ALA A 11 -22.23 -3.15 -28.07
C ALA A 11 -22.61 -2.03 -27.07
N LEU A 12 -23.79 -2.09 -26.45
CA LEU A 12 -24.19 -1.14 -25.40
C LEU A 12 -23.61 -1.49 -24.02
N SER A 13 -23.08 -2.70 -23.82
CA SER A 13 -22.40 -3.11 -22.57
C SER A 13 -20.91 -2.75 -22.53
N ALA A 14 -20.36 -2.16 -23.57
CA ALA A 14 -19.07 -1.47 -23.52
C ALA A 14 -19.23 -0.21 -22.66
N GLY A 15 -19.39 -0.42 -21.34
CA GLY A 15 -19.39 0.64 -20.35
C GLY A 15 -18.09 1.41 -20.46
N VAL A 16 -18.18 2.69 -20.79
CA VAL A 16 -17.09 3.63 -20.69
C VAL A 16 -16.70 3.67 -19.21
N SER A 17 -15.62 2.95 -18.86
CA SER A 17 -14.95 3.13 -17.57
C SER A 17 -14.42 4.56 -17.58
N LEU A 18 -15.12 5.47 -16.93
CA LEU A 18 -14.60 6.80 -16.59
C LEU A 18 -13.53 6.54 -15.51
N ALA A 19 -12.30 6.25 -15.97
CA ALA A 19 -11.14 6.37 -15.12
C ALA A 19 -11.08 7.84 -14.70
N SER A 20 -11.03 8.10 -13.41
CA SER A 20 -10.77 9.44 -12.86
C SER A 20 -9.39 9.86 -13.35
N THR A 21 -9.35 10.62 -14.44
CA THR A 21 -8.11 11.13 -15.01
C THR A 21 -7.81 12.42 -14.26
N GLU A 22 -6.75 12.41 -13.45
CA GLU A 22 -6.18 13.66 -12.97
C GLU A 22 -5.84 14.53 -14.19
N VAL A 23 -6.41 15.70 -14.25
CA VAL A 23 -6.18 16.63 -15.36
C VAL A 23 -5.06 17.58 -14.96
N PHE A 24 -3.82 17.23 -15.33
CA PHE A 24 -2.69 18.15 -15.25
C PHE A 24 -2.68 19.07 -16.46
N THR A 25 -2.48 20.37 -16.24
CA THR A 25 -2.43 21.36 -17.32
C THR A 25 -0.96 21.68 -17.62
N PHE A 26 -0.51 21.37 -18.82
CA PHE A 26 0.86 21.63 -19.27
C PHE A 26 0.91 22.80 -20.25
N GLU A 27 1.99 23.57 -20.24
CA GLU A 27 2.19 24.70 -21.13
C GLU A 27 2.43 24.27 -22.58
N ASN A 28 3.01 23.07 -22.77
CA ASN A 28 3.29 22.51 -24.08
C ASN A 28 3.38 20.98 -24.05
N GLU A 29 3.29 20.36 -25.23
CA GLU A 29 3.34 18.91 -25.40
C GLU A 29 4.67 18.28 -24.93
N GLN A 30 5.78 19.03 -24.98
CA GLN A 30 7.08 18.55 -24.52
C GLN A 30 7.09 18.38 -23.00
N GLN A 31 6.49 19.31 -22.26
CA GLN A 31 6.36 19.25 -20.82
C GLN A 31 5.49 18.06 -20.39
N GLU A 32 4.39 17.81 -21.10
CA GLU A 32 3.54 16.63 -20.85
C GLU A 32 4.30 15.33 -21.10
N GLN A 33 5.07 15.23 -22.19
CA GLN A 33 5.88 14.05 -22.48
C GLN A 33 7.00 13.82 -21.43
N GLN A 34 7.61 14.90 -20.93
CA GLN A 34 8.60 14.81 -19.86
C GLN A 34 7.97 14.33 -18.55
N PHE A 35 6.78 14.83 -18.22
CA PHE A 35 6.03 14.38 -17.05
C PHE A 35 5.69 12.89 -17.14
N ARG A 36 5.16 12.44 -18.27
CA ARG A 36 4.85 11.01 -18.50
C ARG A 36 6.06 10.12 -18.34
N LYS A 37 7.20 10.49 -18.94
CA LYS A 37 8.46 9.76 -18.80
C LYS A 37 8.96 9.69 -17.36
N LEU A 38 8.90 10.80 -16.61
CA LEU A 38 9.25 10.84 -15.20
C LEU A 38 8.33 9.95 -14.37
N ALA A 39 7.02 9.98 -14.64
CA ALA A 39 6.05 9.15 -13.94
C ALA A 39 6.22 7.65 -14.22
N GLU A 40 6.64 7.26 -15.43
CA GLU A 40 6.99 5.89 -15.79
C GLU A 40 8.31 5.44 -15.15
N GLU A 41 9.27 6.35 -14.99
CA GLU A 41 10.60 6.09 -14.45
C GLU A 41 10.64 6.00 -12.93
N LEU A 42 9.68 6.62 -12.24
CA LEU A 42 9.58 6.60 -10.80
C LEU A 42 8.67 5.46 -10.32
N ARG A 43 9.15 4.72 -9.33
CA ARG A 43 8.41 3.64 -8.68
C ARG A 43 7.53 4.17 -7.55
N CYS A 44 6.36 3.60 -7.43
CA CYS A 44 5.53 3.80 -6.26
C CYS A 44 6.07 2.99 -5.05
N PRO A 45 6.50 3.62 -3.96
CA PRO A 45 7.18 2.93 -2.85
C PRO A 45 6.30 1.93 -2.10
N LYS A 46 4.98 2.06 -2.18
CA LYS A 46 3.99 1.18 -1.52
C LYS A 46 3.20 0.30 -2.49
N CYS A 47 3.42 0.44 -3.79
CA CYS A 47 2.74 -0.37 -4.80
C CYS A 47 3.63 -1.57 -5.15
N GLN A 48 3.02 -2.69 -5.56
CA GLN A 48 3.73 -3.93 -5.91
C GLN A 48 4.65 -3.77 -7.14
N ASN A 49 5.69 -2.93 -7.01
CA ASN A 49 6.70 -2.67 -8.04
C ASN A 49 6.19 -1.93 -9.29
N ASN A 50 5.02 -1.31 -9.24
CA ASN A 50 4.48 -0.51 -10.34
C ASN A 50 5.09 0.90 -10.37
N SER A 51 5.10 1.53 -11.56
CA SER A 51 5.45 2.94 -11.70
C SER A 51 4.36 3.82 -11.06
N ILE A 52 4.70 5.09 -10.79
CA ILE A 52 3.68 6.04 -10.34
C ILE A 52 2.71 6.40 -11.47
N ALA A 53 3.06 6.14 -12.74
CA ALA A 53 2.15 6.29 -13.87
C ALA A 53 1.07 5.20 -13.90
N ASP A 54 1.43 3.95 -13.57
CA ASP A 54 0.55 2.79 -13.69
C ASP A 54 -0.27 2.50 -12.44
N SER A 55 0.02 3.17 -11.33
CA SER A 55 -0.65 2.94 -10.07
C SER A 55 -1.72 3.98 -9.78
N ASN A 56 -2.92 3.52 -9.42
CA ASN A 56 -4.03 4.37 -8.96
C ASN A 56 -4.08 4.50 -7.42
N SER A 57 -2.99 4.14 -6.71
CA SER A 57 -2.92 4.32 -5.26
C SER A 57 -2.79 5.80 -4.91
N MET A 58 -3.36 6.23 -3.77
CA MET A 58 -3.25 7.61 -3.28
C MET A 58 -1.80 8.10 -3.22
N ILE A 59 -0.86 7.23 -2.84
CA ILE A 59 0.57 7.58 -2.80
C ILE A 59 1.12 7.82 -4.20
N ALA A 60 0.68 7.06 -5.21
CA ALA A 60 1.09 7.31 -6.60
C ALA A 60 0.50 8.63 -7.12
N LEU A 61 -0.74 8.96 -6.73
CA LEU A 61 -1.38 10.24 -7.02
C LEU A 61 -0.57 11.40 -6.39
N ASP A 62 -0.26 11.34 -5.10
CA ASP A 62 0.54 12.35 -4.40
C ASP A 62 1.93 12.52 -5.02
N LEU A 63 2.55 11.42 -5.43
CA LEU A 63 3.86 11.46 -6.08
C LEU A 63 3.80 12.09 -7.47
N ARG A 64 2.75 11.79 -8.28
CA ARG A 64 2.52 12.47 -9.56
C ARG A 64 2.30 13.96 -9.39
N GLN A 65 1.45 14.34 -8.41
CA GLN A 65 1.23 15.74 -8.06
C GLN A 65 2.54 16.42 -7.69
N LYS A 66 3.39 15.77 -6.88
CA LYS A 66 4.68 16.34 -6.47
C LYS A 66 5.67 16.47 -7.63
N VAL A 67 5.71 15.51 -8.54
CA VAL A 67 6.49 15.61 -9.78
C VAL A 67 6.03 16.79 -10.62
N TYR A 68 4.71 16.95 -10.79
CA TYR A 68 4.12 18.07 -11.50
C TYR A 68 4.50 19.42 -10.89
N GLU A 69 4.37 19.57 -9.55
CA GLU A 69 4.78 20.80 -8.84
C GLU A 69 6.25 21.15 -9.08
N LEU A 70 7.15 20.17 -8.93
CA LEU A 70 8.58 20.38 -9.15
C LEU A 70 8.91 20.76 -10.60
N MET A 71 8.16 20.23 -11.57
CA MET A 71 8.27 20.63 -12.96
C MET A 71 7.79 22.06 -13.19
N GLN A 72 6.72 22.50 -12.53
CA GLN A 72 6.23 23.88 -12.58
C GLN A 72 7.20 24.85 -11.90
N GLU A 73 7.96 24.40 -10.89
CA GLU A 73 9.07 25.17 -10.30
C GLU A 73 10.29 25.28 -11.24
N GLY A 74 10.25 24.67 -12.42
CA GLY A 74 11.33 24.70 -13.41
C GLY A 74 12.51 23.77 -13.10
N LYS A 75 12.31 22.80 -12.21
CA LYS A 75 13.37 21.81 -11.90
C LYS A 75 13.61 20.86 -13.06
N SER A 76 14.88 20.56 -13.27
CA SER A 76 15.29 19.57 -14.28
C SER A 76 14.90 18.15 -13.85
N ARG A 77 14.84 17.24 -14.83
CA ARG A 77 14.56 15.82 -14.60
C ARG A 77 15.45 15.21 -13.49
N ASP A 78 16.76 15.51 -13.54
CA ASP A 78 17.72 14.93 -12.61
C ASP A 78 17.52 15.48 -11.19
N GLU A 79 17.23 16.77 -11.04
CA GLU A 79 16.87 17.39 -9.76
C GLU A 79 15.58 16.82 -9.16
N ILE A 80 14.61 16.47 -9.99
CA ILE A 80 13.36 15.84 -9.54
C ILE A 80 13.64 14.42 -9.05
N ILE A 81 14.44 13.65 -9.79
CA ILE A 81 14.83 12.29 -9.37
C ILE A 81 15.64 12.36 -8.07
N ASP A 82 16.61 13.28 -7.96
CA ASP A 82 17.40 13.44 -6.75
C ASP A 82 16.53 13.82 -5.54
N TYR A 83 15.55 14.70 -5.73
CA TYR A 83 14.58 15.03 -4.69
C TYR A 83 13.79 13.80 -4.23
N MET A 84 13.31 13.00 -5.19
CA MET A 84 12.55 11.79 -4.89
C MET A 84 13.43 10.73 -4.19
N VAL A 85 14.66 10.56 -4.64
CA VAL A 85 15.63 9.64 -4.00
C VAL A 85 16.00 10.11 -2.60
N ALA A 86 16.19 11.40 -2.37
CA ALA A 86 16.49 11.94 -1.04
C ALA A 86 15.33 11.72 -0.05
N ARG A 87 14.09 11.74 -0.53
CA ARG A 87 12.88 11.61 0.31
C ARG A 87 12.44 10.17 0.53
N TYR A 88 12.54 9.32 -0.50
CA TYR A 88 11.97 7.96 -0.52
C TYR A 88 13.03 6.86 -0.67
N GLY A 89 14.31 7.23 -0.83
CA GLY A 89 15.41 6.32 -1.03
C GLY A 89 15.54 5.84 -2.49
N TYR A 90 16.63 5.14 -2.78
CA TYR A 90 16.93 4.64 -4.14
C TYR A 90 15.91 3.67 -4.72
N PHE A 91 15.01 3.16 -3.90
CA PHE A 91 13.93 2.29 -4.36
C PHE A 91 12.93 2.99 -5.28
N VAL A 92 12.85 4.34 -5.21
CA VAL A 92 11.92 5.14 -6.01
C VAL A 92 12.28 5.21 -7.50
N THR A 93 13.48 4.77 -7.89
CA THR A 93 13.91 4.75 -9.30
C THR A 93 14.21 3.33 -9.78
N TYR A 94 13.95 3.07 -11.07
CA TYR A 94 14.35 1.81 -11.73
C TYR A 94 15.84 1.78 -12.08
N ASN A 95 16.50 2.92 -12.14
CA ASN A 95 17.92 3.02 -12.43
C ASN A 95 18.75 2.99 -11.14
N PRO A 96 19.37 1.85 -10.79
CA PRO A 96 20.23 1.79 -9.62
C PRO A 96 21.45 2.68 -9.83
N PRO A 97 21.86 3.47 -8.83
CA PRO A 97 23.05 4.29 -8.93
C PRO A 97 24.30 3.41 -9.08
N LEU A 98 25.29 3.87 -9.87
CA LEU A 98 26.59 3.25 -9.97
C LEU A 98 27.39 3.50 -8.68
N THR A 99 27.13 2.70 -7.67
CA THR A 99 27.91 2.68 -6.43
C THR A 99 29.00 1.61 -6.50
N PRO A 100 30.07 1.67 -5.70
CA PRO A 100 31.06 0.61 -5.64
C PRO A 100 30.46 -0.79 -5.40
N LEU A 101 29.36 -0.86 -4.61
CA LEU A 101 28.62 -2.10 -4.35
C LEU A 101 27.89 -2.62 -5.59
N THR A 102 27.22 -1.74 -6.35
CA THR A 102 26.50 -2.15 -7.57
C THR A 102 27.49 -2.54 -8.68
N VAL A 103 28.63 -1.84 -8.81
CA VAL A 103 29.71 -2.23 -9.74
C VAL A 103 30.28 -3.60 -9.36
N MET A 104 30.50 -3.86 -8.07
CA MET A 104 30.96 -5.17 -7.59
C MET A 104 29.94 -6.27 -7.88
N LEU A 105 28.63 -6.00 -7.68
CA LEU A 105 27.55 -6.93 -7.97
C LEU A 105 27.50 -7.32 -9.46
N TRP A 106 27.65 -6.35 -10.36
CA TRP A 106 27.67 -6.59 -11.81
C TRP A 106 29.00 -7.17 -12.30
N GLY A 107 30.12 -6.82 -11.66
CA GLY A 107 31.48 -7.31 -12.03
C GLY A 107 31.76 -8.75 -11.58
N MET A 108 31.17 -9.18 -10.44
CA MET A 108 31.47 -10.50 -9.85
C MET A 108 31.22 -11.70 -10.79
N PRO A 109 30.13 -11.78 -11.56
CA PRO A 109 29.94 -12.87 -12.52
C PRO A 109 31.03 -12.96 -13.56
N PHE A 110 31.53 -11.83 -14.08
CA PHE A 110 32.61 -11.79 -15.08
C PHE A 110 33.92 -12.23 -14.47
N VAL A 111 34.22 -11.82 -13.23
CA VAL A 111 35.41 -12.28 -12.50
C VAL A 111 35.34 -13.78 -12.24
N ALA A 112 34.17 -14.30 -11.84
CA ALA A 112 33.99 -15.73 -11.63
C ALA A 112 34.18 -16.54 -12.92
N ILE A 113 33.66 -16.07 -14.05
CA ILE A 113 33.85 -16.70 -15.38
C ILE A 113 35.33 -16.64 -15.79
N ALA A 114 35.99 -15.51 -15.61
CA ALA A 114 37.41 -15.34 -15.94
C ALA A 114 38.33 -16.27 -15.12
N VAL A 115 38.09 -16.33 -13.79
CA VAL A 115 38.84 -17.22 -12.88
C VAL A 115 38.57 -18.68 -13.20
N GLY A 116 37.28 -19.04 -13.39
CA GLY A 116 36.90 -20.42 -13.77
C GLY A 116 37.50 -20.83 -15.10
N GLY A 117 37.43 -19.99 -16.12
CA GLY A 117 38.05 -20.21 -17.44
C GLY A 117 39.56 -20.35 -17.36
N TRP A 118 40.24 -19.46 -16.58
CA TRP A 118 41.67 -19.55 -16.34
C TRP A 118 42.07 -20.85 -15.62
N LEU A 119 41.33 -21.29 -14.62
CA LEU A 119 41.59 -22.55 -13.93
C LEU A 119 41.43 -23.76 -14.85
N ILE A 120 40.41 -23.77 -15.69
CA ILE A 120 40.19 -24.83 -16.69
C ILE A 120 41.35 -24.82 -17.69
N TYR A 121 41.74 -23.67 -18.23
CA TYR A 121 42.84 -23.52 -19.17
C TYR A 121 44.17 -23.96 -18.55
N ALA A 122 44.47 -23.54 -17.35
CA ALA A 122 45.69 -23.92 -16.64
C ALA A 122 45.82 -25.43 -16.38
N ARG A 123 44.67 -26.06 -16.01
CA ARG A 123 44.58 -27.52 -15.84
C ARG A 123 44.69 -28.27 -17.17
N SER A 124 44.04 -27.78 -18.22
CA SER A 124 44.10 -28.35 -19.56
C SER A 124 45.54 -28.33 -20.10
N LYS A 125 46.26 -27.20 -19.95
CA LYS A 125 47.65 -27.06 -20.36
C LYS A 125 48.61 -28.00 -19.61
N LYS A 126 48.38 -28.26 -18.32
CA LYS A 126 49.11 -29.25 -17.54
C LYS A 126 48.86 -30.69 -18.04
N ARG A 127 47.62 -31.03 -18.41
CA ARG A 127 47.26 -32.34 -18.95
C ARG A 127 47.89 -32.60 -20.31
N VAL A 128 47.87 -31.60 -21.22
CA VAL A 128 48.49 -31.71 -22.55
C VAL A 128 50.01 -31.88 -22.43
N ARG A 129 50.69 -31.17 -21.51
CA ARG A 129 52.12 -31.39 -21.26
C ARG A 129 52.43 -32.77 -20.71
N ALA A 130 51.58 -33.28 -19.78
CA ALA A 130 51.77 -34.62 -19.23
C ALA A 130 51.58 -35.71 -20.29
N SER A 131 50.58 -35.55 -21.20
CA SER A 131 50.38 -36.49 -22.31
C SER A 131 51.48 -36.43 -23.36
N GLN A 132 52.09 -35.29 -23.62
CA GLN A 132 53.27 -35.17 -24.53
C GLN A 132 54.53 -35.81 -23.97
N VAL A 133 54.72 -35.77 -22.63
CA VAL A 133 55.84 -36.44 -21.98
C VAL A 133 55.63 -37.96 -21.94
N ALA A 134 54.38 -38.43 -21.72
CA ALA A 134 54.06 -39.86 -21.71
C ALA A 134 54.13 -40.51 -23.10
N GLN A 135 54.00 -39.75 -24.19
CA GLN A 135 54.09 -40.28 -25.56
C GLN A 135 55.53 -40.55 -26.01
N TYR A 136 56.54 -40.18 -25.21
CA TYR A 136 57.94 -40.45 -25.49
C TYR A 136 58.48 -41.75 -24.85
N ASP A 137 57.63 -42.42 -24.00
CA ASP A 137 58.00 -43.70 -23.34
C ASP A 137 56.91 -44.71 -23.67
N ASP A 138 57.20 -45.58 -24.68
CA ASP A 138 56.24 -46.50 -25.30
C ASP A 138 55.82 -47.72 -24.40
N ASP A 139 56.30 -47.81 -23.15
CA ASP A 139 56.14 -48.98 -22.30
C ASP A 139 55.47 -48.78 -20.94
N GLU A 140 54.92 -47.60 -20.64
CA GLU A 140 54.23 -47.40 -19.37
C GLU A 140 52.70 -47.31 -19.50
N PRO A 141 51.90 -48.05 -18.67
CA PRO A 141 50.45 -48.03 -18.74
C PRO A 141 49.93 -46.63 -18.42
N LEU A 142 48.97 -46.17 -19.25
CA LEU A 142 48.34 -44.86 -19.09
C LEU A 142 47.89 -44.61 -17.65
N PRO A 143 48.29 -43.48 -17.01
CA PRO A 143 47.86 -43.19 -15.64
C PRO A 143 46.34 -43.13 -15.60
N GLU A 144 45.71 -43.97 -14.75
CA GLU A 144 44.30 -43.92 -14.45
C GLU A 144 43.87 -42.45 -14.19
N ALA A 145 42.82 -42.05 -14.88
CA ALA A 145 42.26 -40.70 -14.69
C ALA A 145 42.02 -40.44 -13.20
N SER A 146 42.94 -39.71 -12.57
CA SER A 146 42.85 -39.43 -11.15
C SER A 146 41.48 -38.77 -10.87
N ARG A 147 40.61 -39.51 -10.20
CA ARG A 147 39.36 -38.96 -9.70
C ARG A 147 39.69 -37.73 -8.87
N VAL A 148 39.20 -36.56 -9.29
CA VAL A 148 39.42 -35.33 -8.53
C VAL A 148 38.82 -35.58 -7.14
N SER A 149 39.67 -35.55 -6.13
CA SER A 149 39.23 -35.82 -4.74
C SER A 149 38.14 -34.85 -4.37
N ALA A 150 37.07 -35.35 -3.76
CA ALA A 150 35.94 -34.56 -3.26
C ALA A 150 36.38 -33.38 -2.36
N TRP A 151 37.53 -33.52 -1.72
CA TRP A 151 38.18 -32.48 -0.90
C TRP A 151 38.48 -31.17 -1.65
N VAL A 152 38.63 -31.19 -2.95
CA VAL A 152 38.84 -29.98 -3.76
C VAL A 152 37.58 -29.11 -3.86
N TYR A 153 36.40 -29.72 -3.73
CA TYR A 153 35.12 -28.98 -3.81
C TYR A 153 34.68 -28.43 -2.46
N ILE A 154 35.12 -29.02 -1.33
CA ILE A 154 34.69 -28.62 0.02
C ILE A 154 34.95 -27.13 0.32
N PRO A 155 36.13 -26.54 0.06
CA PRO A 155 36.34 -25.12 0.30
C PRO A 155 35.39 -24.23 -0.50
N GLY A 156 35.10 -24.59 -1.75
CA GLY A 156 34.17 -23.84 -2.60
C GLY A 156 32.72 -23.89 -2.05
N ILE A 157 32.28 -25.06 -1.58
CA ILE A 157 30.95 -25.23 -0.97
C ILE A 157 30.87 -24.44 0.35
N VAL A 158 31.91 -24.51 1.19
CA VAL A 158 31.94 -23.77 2.47
C VAL A 158 31.88 -22.27 2.25
N ILE A 159 32.63 -21.75 1.27
CA ILE A 159 32.61 -20.33 0.93
C ILE A 159 31.24 -19.94 0.38
N ALA A 160 30.66 -20.76 -0.53
CA ALA A 160 29.33 -20.48 -1.09
C ALA A 160 28.23 -20.47 0.00
N LEU A 161 28.25 -21.43 0.93
CA LEU A 161 27.34 -21.47 2.05
C LEU A 161 27.55 -20.30 3.03
N GLY A 162 28.81 -19.93 3.28
CA GLY A 162 29.16 -18.77 4.11
C GLY A 162 28.65 -17.45 3.53
N VAL A 163 28.87 -17.24 2.21
CA VAL A 163 28.36 -16.05 1.51
C VAL A 163 26.84 -16.04 1.47
N ALA A 164 26.21 -17.19 1.17
CA ALA A 164 24.77 -17.29 1.15
C ALA A 164 24.18 -17.05 2.55
N GLY A 165 24.79 -17.58 3.61
CA GLY A 165 24.40 -17.36 5.00
C GLY A 165 24.54 -15.90 5.43
N ALA A 166 25.65 -15.25 5.09
CA ALA A 166 25.86 -13.83 5.36
C ALA A 166 24.88 -12.94 4.60
N ALA A 167 24.67 -13.22 3.31
CA ALA A 167 23.69 -12.52 2.50
C ALA A 167 22.26 -12.71 3.04
N TYR A 168 21.90 -13.91 3.47
CA TYR A 168 20.61 -14.18 4.10
C TYR A 168 20.46 -13.45 5.44
N TYR A 169 21.51 -13.32 6.24
CA TYR A 169 21.48 -12.60 7.49
C TYR A 169 21.32 -11.09 7.29
N GLU A 170 22.01 -10.50 6.33
CA GLU A 170 21.96 -9.05 6.04
C GLU A 170 20.71 -8.64 5.24
N VAL A 171 20.34 -9.41 4.22
CA VAL A 171 19.22 -9.09 3.31
C VAL A 171 17.97 -9.86 3.67
N GLY A 172 18.10 -10.99 4.33
CA GLY A 172 17.00 -11.82 4.79
C GLY A 172 16.19 -11.12 5.87
N SER A 173 14.86 -11.12 5.71
CA SER A 173 13.91 -10.49 6.64
C SER A 173 13.79 -11.25 7.97
N TYR A 174 14.89 -11.83 8.50
CA TYR A 174 14.87 -12.64 9.73
C TYR A 174 14.31 -11.86 10.93
N SER A 175 14.71 -10.59 11.10
CA SER A 175 14.17 -9.73 12.14
C SER A 175 12.67 -9.53 11.99
N LYS A 176 12.21 -9.27 10.76
CA LYS A 176 10.79 -9.09 10.45
C LYS A 176 9.98 -10.38 10.65
N VAL A 177 10.54 -11.54 10.30
CA VAL A 177 9.90 -12.84 10.58
C VAL A 177 9.80 -13.10 12.06
N LYS A 178 10.81 -12.72 12.84
CA LYS A 178 10.79 -12.83 14.30
C LYS A 178 9.74 -11.89 14.92
N GLU A 179 9.71 -10.61 14.50
CA GLU A 179 8.70 -9.63 14.91
C GLU A 179 7.28 -10.12 14.56
N TRP A 180 7.09 -10.62 13.36
CA TRP A 180 5.84 -11.22 12.92
C TRP A 180 5.41 -12.40 13.79
N ASN A 181 6.34 -13.31 14.11
CA ASN A 181 6.03 -14.47 14.94
C ASN A 181 5.66 -14.05 16.38
N VAL A 182 6.38 -13.06 16.93
CA VAL A 182 6.06 -12.49 18.24
C VAL A 182 4.68 -11.84 18.21
N ALA A 183 4.37 -11.03 17.20
CA ALA A 183 3.08 -10.38 17.02
C ALA A 183 1.93 -11.39 16.90
N TYR A 184 2.14 -12.47 16.13
CA TYR A 184 1.16 -13.55 15.97
C TYR A 184 0.85 -14.26 17.31
N GLN A 185 1.90 -14.55 18.10
CA GLN A 185 1.73 -15.21 19.40
C GLN A 185 1.11 -14.30 20.47
N GLN A 186 1.44 -13.01 20.44
CA GLN A 186 0.93 -12.04 21.42
C GLN A 186 -0.48 -11.52 21.09
N ALA A 187 -0.93 -11.65 19.84
CA ALA A 187 -2.21 -11.12 19.39
C ALA A 187 -3.42 -11.53 20.26
N PRO A 188 -3.57 -12.78 20.78
CA PRO A 188 -4.70 -13.11 21.64
C PRO A 188 -4.70 -12.35 22.96
N ALA A 189 -3.53 -12.23 23.61
CA ALA A 189 -3.39 -11.53 24.88
C ALA A 189 -3.62 -10.01 24.72
N LEU A 190 -3.10 -9.44 23.63
CA LEU A 190 -3.32 -8.03 23.30
C LEU A 190 -4.77 -7.75 22.95
N LEU A 191 -5.44 -8.68 22.26
CA LEU A 191 -6.87 -8.58 21.95
C LEU A 191 -7.72 -8.62 23.21
N ASP A 192 -7.44 -9.55 24.11
CA ASP A 192 -8.15 -9.66 25.38
C ASP A 192 -7.99 -8.38 26.21
N ARG A 193 -6.77 -7.83 26.26
CA ARG A 193 -6.50 -6.55 26.93
C ARG A 193 -7.20 -5.38 26.23
N ALA A 194 -7.27 -5.35 24.92
CA ALA A 194 -7.95 -4.30 24.16
C ALA A 194 -9.48 -4.30 24.38
N LEU A 195 -10.05 -5.45 24.66
CA LEU A 195 -11.48 -5.62 24.95
C LEU A 195 -11.83 -5.36 26.42
N ASN A 196 -10.87 -5.42 27.32
CA ASN A 196 -11.07 -5.27 28.75
C ASN A 196 -10.95 -3.81 29.19
N VAL A 197 -12.09 -3.18 29.49
CA VAL A 197 -12.18 -1.76 29.88
C VAL A 197 -11.39 -1.44 31.17
N ASN A 198 -11.11 -2.44 32.00
CA ASN A 198 -10.42 -2.26 33.29
C ASN A 198 -8.88 -2.34 33.17
N GLU A 199 -8.36 -2.66 32.01
CA GLU A 199 -6.92 -2.74 31.78
C GLU A 199 -6.38 -1.47 31.13
N LEU A 200 -5.05 -1.29 31.20
CA LEU A 200 -4.39 -0.16 30.57
C LEU A 200 -4.57 -0.22 29.05
N PRO A 201 -4.93 0.90 28.40
CA PRO A 201 -5.06 0.92 26.94
C PRO A 201 -3.74 0.55 26.26
N LEU A 202 -3.84 -0.08 25.10
CA LEU A 202 -2.68 -0.43 24.29
C LEU A 202 -1.95 0.84 23.82
N ASN A 203 -0.62 0.81 23.85
CA ASN A 203 0.17 1.83 23.19
C ASN A 203 0.23 1.61 21.65
N ASN A 204 0.81 2.54 20.90
CA ASN A 204 0.87 2.46 19.44
C ASN A 204 1.62 1.22 18.94
N GLU A 205 2.75 0.85 19.57
CA GLU A 205 3.52 -0.32 19.16
C GLU A 205 2.76 -1.63 19.43
N GLU A 206 2.04 -1.70 20.54
CA GLU A 206 1.17 -2.84 20.86
C GLU A 206 -0.02 -2.93 19.90
N MET A 207 -0.59 -1.80 19.50
CA MET A 207 -1.66 -1.75 18.49
C MET A 207 -1.16 -2.17 17.11
N GLU A 208 0.02 -1.76 16.70
CA GLU A 208 0.65 -2.22 15.44
C GLU A 208 0.93 -3.72 15.47
N SER A 209 1.45 -4.22 16.61
CA SER A 209 1.68 -5.65 16.82
C SER A 209 0.37 -6.44 16.78
N LEU A 210 -0.67 -5.95 17.44
CA LEU A 210 -2.01 -6.56 17.40
C LEU A 210 -2.57 -6.56 15.97
N ALA A 211 -2.45 -5.46 15.24
CA ALA A 211 -2.90 -5.38 13.85
C ALA A 211 -2.19 -6.41 12.95
N LEU A 212 -0.87 -6.57 13.12
CA LEU A 212 -0.09 -7.54 12.37
C LEU A 212 -0.52 -8.98 12.69
N GLY A 213 -0.69 -9.30 13.96
CA GLY A 213 -1.14 -10.61 14.41
C GLY A 213 -2.57 -10.94 13.97
N LEU A 214 -3.50 -9.97 14.05
CA LEU A 214 -4.87 -10.10 13.57
C LEU A 214 -4.92 -10.34 12.07
N ARG A 215 -4.18 -9.57 11.27
CA ARG A 215 -4.11 -9.77 9.81
C ARG A 215 -3.70 -11.18 9.43
N THR A 216 -2.75 -11.75 10.16
CA THR A 216 -2.30 -13.12 9.91
C THR A 216 -3.40 -14.13 10.25
N ARG A 217 -4.06 -13.99 11.39
CA ARG A 217 -5.15 -14.88 11.81
C ARG A 217 -6.36 -14.79 10.88
N LEU A 218 -6.64 -13.62 10.36
CA LEU A 218 -7.73 -13.41 9.39
C LEU A 218 -7.42 -13.97 8.00
N GLN A 219 -6.17 -14.34 7.71
CA GLN A 219 -5.84 -15.17 6.53
C GLN A 219 -6.21 -16.64 6.75
N GLU A 220 -6.12 -17.11 7.99
CA GLU A 220 -6.50 -18.48 8.38
C GLU A 220 -8.03 -18.60 8.55
N ASP A 221 -8.67 -17.58 9.11
CA ASP A 221 -10.13 -17.49 9.28
C ASP A 221 -10.69 -16.21 8.64
N PRO A 222 -10.89 -16.19 7.32
CA PRO A 222 -11.38 -15.02 6.59
C PRO A 222 -12.84 -14.65 6.88
N GLN A 223 -13.61 -15.56 7.53
CA GLN A 223 -15.02 -15.34 7.84
C GLN A 223 -15.25 -14.67 9.21
N ASN A 224 -14.20 -14.39 9.95
CA ASN A 224 -14.26 -13.77 11.27
C ASN A 224 -14.59 -12.28 11.19
N ILE A 225 -15.89 -11.96 11.27
CA ILE A 225 -16.40 -10.59 11.15
C ILE A 225 -15.86 -9.70 12.27
N ASP A 226 -15.88 -10.20 13.52
CA ASP A 226 -15.40 -9.44 14.69
C ASP A 226 -13.91 -9.11 14.57
N GLY A 227 -13.12 -10.04 14.05
CA GLY A 227 -11.71 -9.83 13.76
C GLY A 227 -11.48 -8.72 12.73
N TRP A 228 -12.28 -8.70 11.65
CA TRP A 228 -12.22 -7.64 10.64
C TRP A 228 -12.64 -6.28 11.20
N VAL A 229 -13.71 -6.23 12.00
CA VAL A 229 -14.17 -5.00 12.69
C VAL A 229 -13.08 -4.48 13.63
N MET A 230 -12.44 -5.38 14.41
CA MET A 230 -11.37 -4.98 15.32
C MET A 230 -10.16 -4.42 14.55
N LEU A 231 -9.76 -5.08 13.47
CA LEU A 231 -8.68 -4.59 12.60
C LEU A 231 -9.01 -3.21 12.01
N GLY A 232 -10.25 -2.99 11.61
CA GLY A 232 -10.74 -1.70 11.14
C GLY A 232 -10.65 -0.60 12.21
N ARG A 233 -11.05 -0.92 13.45
CA ARG A 233 -10.92 0.01 14.59
C ARG A 233 -9.47 0.37 14.89
N ILE A 234 -8.58 -0.61 14.90
CA ILE A 234 -7.15 -0.38 15.08
C ILE A 234 -6.62 0.52 13.96
N GLY A 235 -7.04 0.28 12.71
CA GLY A 235 -6.68 1.13 11.57
C GLY A 235 -7.08 2.59 11.78
N MET A 236 -8.28 2.84 12.30
CA MET A 236 -8.76 4.20 12.61
C MET A 236 -7.92 4.86 13.71
N VAL A 237 -7.58 4.13 14.78
CA VAL A 237 -6.77 4.65 15.89
C VAL A 237 -5.35 4.97 15.44
N LEU A 238 -4.75 4.12 14.60
CA LEU A 238 -3.41 4.31 14.04
C LEU A 238 -3.36 5.33 12.90
N GLY A 239 -4.50 5.90 12.48
CA GLY A 239 -4.58 6.82 11.35
C GLY A 239 -4.30 6.13 10.00
N ASN A 240 -4.37 4.80 9.93
CA ASN A 240 -4.16 4.03 8.71
C ASN A 240 -5.49 3.84 7.96
N ALA A 241 -5.84 4.83 7.13
CA ALA A 241 -7.11 4.85 6.39
C ALA A 241 -7.30 3.60 5.52
N THR A 242 -6.26 3.18 4.79
CA THR A 242 -6.33 1.99 3.92
C THR A 242 -6.66 0.72 4.71
N MET A 243 -5.96 0.50 5.83
CA MET A 243 -6.23 -0.67 6.68
C MET A 243 -7.65 -0.62 7.24
N ALA A 244 -8.11 0.55 7.66
CA ALA A 244 -9.46 0.72 8.22
C ALA A 244 -10.53 0.43 7.15
N THR A 245 -10.41 1.02 5.96
CA THR A 245 -11.36 0.84 4.85
C THR A 245 -11.41 -0.60 4.36
N ASP A 246 -10.24 -1.23 4.16
CA ASP A 246 -10.16 -2.62 3.71
C ASP A 246 -10.80 -3.59 4.72
N ALA A 247 -10.49 -3.40 6.00
CA ALA A 247 -10.99 -4.28 7.06
C ALA A 247 -12.50 -4.13 7.25
N TYR A 248 -13.01 -2.90 7.40
CA TYR A 248 -14.45 -2.67 7.51
C TYR A 248 -15.21 -3.07 6.25
N GLY A 249 -14.64 -2.83 5.06
CA GLY A 249 -15.22 -3.27 3.79
C GLY A 249 -15.33 -4.79 3.69
N ARG A 250 -14.37 -5.55 4.23
CA ARG A 250 -14.47 -7.01 4.34
C ARG A 250 -15.54 -7.44 5.33
N ALA A 251 -15.57 -6.83 6.51
CA ALA A 251 -16.62 -7.09 7.52
C ALA A 251 -18.02 -6.83 6.95
N TYR A 252 -18.20 -5.72 6.25
CA TYR A 252 -19.48 -5.36 5.63
C TYR A 252 -19.92 -6.33 4.53
N ARG A 253 -18.99 -6.80 3.69
CA ARG A 253 -19.31 -7.84 2.68
C ARG A 253 -19.72 -9.18 3.30
N LEU A 254 -19.19 -9.50 4.48
CA LEU A 254 -19.55 -10.72 5.20
C LEU A 254 -20.89 -10.60 5.93
N SER A 255 -21.24 -9.41 6.42
CA SER A 255 -22.48 -9.14 7.14
C SER A 255 -23.07 -7.78 6.76
N PRO A 256 -23.68 -7.65 5.57
CA PRO A 256 -24.21 -6.38 5.08
C PRO A 256 -25.45 -5.89 5.84
N ASP A 257 -26.14 -6.77 6.54
CA ASP A 257 -27.34 -6.45 7.33
C ASP A 257 -27.04 -6.04 8.77
N ASP A 258 -25.78 -6.15 9.21
CA ASP A 258 -25.34 -5.71 10.54
C ASP A 258 -25.16 -4.19 10.57
N ASP A 259 -26.06 -3.51 11.28
CA ASP A 259 -26.06 -2.05 11.39
C ASP A 259 -24.80 -1.49 12.07
N ALA A 260 -24.16 -2.24 12.96
CA ALA A 260 -22.94 -1.81 13.63
C ALA A 260 -21.73 -1.88 12.69
N VAL A 261 -21.65 -2.94 11.89
CA VAL A 261 -20.61 -3.10 10.85
C VAL A 261 -20.79 -2.05 9.76
N ALA A 262 -22.03 -1.88 9.26
CA ALA A 262 -22.36 -0.88 8.25
C ALA A 262 -22.04 0.55 8.73
N LEU A 263 -22.32 0.86 10.01
CA LEU A 263 -22.00 2.15 10.60
C LEU A 263 -20.49 2.40 10.68
N GLY A 264 -19.71 1.39 11.11
CA GLY A 264 -18.25 1.48 11.16
C GLY A 264 -17.64 1.67 9.77
N TYR A 265 -18.15 0.95 8.77
CA TYR A 265 -17.73 1.09 7.39
C TYR A 265 -18.05 2.48 6.83
N ALA A 266 -19.29 2.96 7.03
CA ALA A 266 -19.69 4.30 6.63
C ALA A 266 -18.86 5.40 7.31
N GLU A 267 -18.50 5.24 8.59
CA GLU A 267 -17.63 6.18 9.31
C GLU A 267 -16.25 6.30 8.68
N VAL A 268 -15.67 5.19 8.25
CA VAL A 268 -14.35 5.20 7.58
C VAL A 268 -14.44 5.81 6.19
N LEU A 269 -15.44 5.43 5.41
CA LEU A 269 -15.66 5.96 4.06
C LEU A 269 -15.87 7.48 4.05
N THR A 270 -16.61 8.02 5.03
CA THR A 270 -16.85 9.48 5.13
C THR A 270 -15.61 10.27 5.55
N ARG A 271 -14.56 9.61 6.06
CA ARG A 271 -13.27 10.23 6.38
C ARG A 271 -12.24 10.09 5.26
N SER A 272 -12.56 9.35 4.21
CA SER A 272 -11.70 9.21 3.04
C SER A 272 -11.62 10.54 2.27
N SER A 273 -10.48 10.81 1.68
CA SER A 273 -10.32 11.91 0.74
C SER A 273 -10.86 11.59 -0.65
N ASP A 274 -11.23 10.32 -0.92
CA ASP A 274 -11.84 9.92 -2.18
C ASP A 274 -13.32 10.30 -2.21
N PRO A 275 -13.77 11.11 -3.20
CA PRO A 275 -15.17 11.47 -3.33
C PRO A 275 -16.12 10.28 -3.52
N SER A 276 -15.67 9.18 -4.12
CA SER A 276 -16.49 7.98 -4.32
C SER A 276 -16.75 7.26 -3.01
N ASP A 277 -15.75 7.14 -2.13
CA ASP A 277 -15.89 6.61 -0.79
C ASP A 277 -16.88 7.44 0.04
N ASN A 278 -16.72 8.76 -0.02
CA ASN A 278 -17.63 9.70 0.67
C ASN A 278 -19.08 9.54 0.20
N GLN A 279 -19.29 9.34 -1.09
CA GLN A 279 -20.63 9.12 -1.63
C GLN A 279 -21.21 7.78 -1.12
N GLU A 280 -20.42 6.70 -1.19
CA GLU A 280 -20.85 5.38 -0.68
C GLU A 280 -21.15 5.44 0.82
N GLY A 281 -20.28 6.07 1.61
CA GLY A 281 -20.48 6.27 3.05
C GLY A 281 -21.76 7.05 3.36
N ASN A 282 -22.04 8.11 2.60
CA ASN A 282 -23.30 8.86 2.74
C ASN A 282 -24.55 8.03 2.45
N GLU A 283 -24.52 7.20 1.39
CA GLU A 283 -25.66 6.33 1.06
C GLU A 283 -25.89 5.28 2.13
N LEU A 284 -24.83 4.71 2.71
CA LEU A 284 -24.93 3.81 3.84
C LEU A 284 -25.54 4.48 5.07
N LEU A 285 -25.09 5.71 5.40
CA LEU A 285 -25.66 6.48 6.51
C LEU A 285 -27.13 6.81 6.30
N LYS A 286 -27.53 7.20 5.09
CA LYS A 286 -28.94 7.44 4.76
C LYS A 286 -29.79 6.18 4.97
N LYS A 287 -29.31 5.01 4.53
CA LYS A 287 -29.98 3.72 4.76
C LYS A 287 -30.14 3.41 6.25
N LEU A 288 -29.07 3.58 7.03
CA LEU A 288 -29.07 3.36 8.48
C LEU A 288 -30.04 4.31 9.20
N ILE A 289 -30.05 5.59 8.84
CA ILE A 289 -30.95 6.61 9.39
C ILE A 289 -32.42 6.31 8.99
N ALA A 290 -32.68 5.86 7.76
CA ALA A 290 -34.01 5.47 7.30
C ALA A 290 -34.54 4.26 8.08
N LYS A 291 -33.67 3.26 8.37
CA LYS A 291 -33.99 2.07 9.18
C LYS A 291 -34.22 2.42 10.65
N ASN A 292 -33.37 3.29 11.21
CA ASN A 292 -33.43 3.73 12.59
C ASN A 292 -33.16 5.23 12.72
N ARG A 293 -34.25 6.02 12.77
CA ARG A 293 -34.18 7.49 12.89
C ARG A 293 -33.65 7.99 14.25
N THR A 294 -33.53 7.11 15.24
CA THR A 294 -33.02 7.45 16.56
C THR A 294 -31.57 7.11 16.74
N ASN A 295 -30.89 6.63 15.68
CA ASN A 295 -29.46 6.34 15.72
C ASN A 295 -28.62 7.64 15.72
N VAL A 296 -28.39 8.15 16.93
CA VAL A 296 -27.66 9.41 17.16
C VAL A 296 -26.26 9.38 16.56
N LYS A 297 -25.57 8.20 16.57
CA LYS A 297 -24.23 8.08 16.00
C LYS A 297 -24.25 8.21 14.48
N ALA A 298 -25.20 7.56 13.80
CA ALA A 298 -25.35 7.70 12.35
C ALA A 298 -25.72 9.14 11.95
N LEU A 299 -26.65 9.77 12.69
CA LEU A 299 -27.01 11.17 12.48
C LEU A 299 -25.81 12.11 12.67
N SER A 300 -24.98 11.87 13.68
CA SER A 300 -23.78 12.66 13.95
C SER A 300 -22.78 12.59 12.79
N ILE A 301 -22.42 11.37 12.35
CA ILE A 301 -21.48 11.18 11.25
C ILE A 301 -22.01 11.82 9.97
N PHE A 302 -23.30 11.61 9.67
CA PHE A 302 -23.94 12.18 8.49
C PHE A 302 -23.94 13.72 8.51
N ALA A 303 -24.26 14.32 9.65
CA ALA A 303 -24.34 15.77 9.80
C ALA A 303 -22.95 16.43 9.62
N PHE A 304 -21.91 15.89 10.26
CA PHE A 304 -20.56 16.41 10.11
C PHE A 304 -20.04 16.25 8.68
N ASN A 305 -20.23 15.08 8.06
CA ASN A 305 -19.84 14.89 6.68
C ASN A 305 -20.61 15.81 5.71
N ALA A 306 -21.90 16.00 5.92
CA ALA A 306 -22.69 16.94 5.13
C ALA A 306 -22.18 18.38 5.28
N PHE A 307 -21.79 18.80 6.49
CA PHE A 307 -21.21 20.10 6.75
C PHE A 307 -19.88 20.31 6.02
N GLU A 308 -18.94 19.36 6.14
CA GLU A 308 -17.63 19.40 5.48
C GLU A 308 -17.75 19.49 3.95
N GLN A 309 -18.77 18.85 3.39
CA GLN A 309 -19.07 18.91 1.96
C GLN A 309 -19.93 20.11 1.52
N GLY A 310 -20.18 21.07 2.41
CA GLY A 310 -20.98 22.26 2.11
C GLY A 310 -22.45 21.98 1.83
N ARG A 311 -22.96 20.81 2.24
CA ARG A 311 -24.40 20.41 2.16
C ARG A 311 -25.13 20.83 3.43
N TYR A 312 -25.05 22.16 3.73
CA TYR A 312 -25.53 22.74 4.98
C TYR A 312 -27.00 22.42 5.34
N PRO A 313 -27.97 22.41 4.40
CA PRO A 313 -29.35 22.06 4.73
C PRO A 313 -29.50 20.64 5.31
N GLU A 314 -28.74 19.67 4.78
CA GLU A 314 -28.74 18.29 5.26
C GLU A 314 -28.11 18.20 6.66
N ALA A 315 -27.00 18.90 6.88
CA ALA A 315 -26.31 18.96 8.16
C ALA A 315 -27.25 19.54 9.26
N ILE A 316 -27.86 20.69 8.99
CA ILE A 316 -28.82 21.35 9.91
C ILE A 316 -29.98 20.41 10.28
N SER A 317 -30.57 19.74 9.28
CA SER A 317 -31.70 18.82 9.50
C SER A 317 -31.29 17.65 10.42
N ALA A 318 -30.13 17.05 10.19
CA ALA A 318 -29.63 15.94 10.99
C ALA A 318 -29.30 16.38 12.44
N TRP A 319 -28.62 17.52 12.63
CA TRP A 319 -28.34 18.06 13.96
C TRP A 319 -29.59 18.45 14.73
N GLN A 320 -30.59 19.06 14.07
CA GLN A 320 -31.88 19.35 14.70
C GLN A 320 -32.60 18.06 15.14
N MET A 321 -32.47 16.99 14.37
CA MET A 321 -33.02 15.69 14.78
C MET A 321 -32.28 15.14 16.01
N MET A 322 -30.95 15.28 16.06
CA MET A 322 -30.18 14.90 17.24
C MET A 322 -30.57 15.69 18.49
N LEU A 323 -30.77 17.00 18.38
CA LEU A 323 -31.20 17.84 19.49
C LEU A 323 -32.56 17.41 20.08
N LYS A 324 -33.46 16.86 19.26
CA LYS A 324 -34.74 16.30 19.71
C LYS A 324 -34.60 14.95 20.44
N LEU A 325 -33.53 14.21 20.16
CA LEU A 325 -33.27 12.88 20.73
C LEU A 325 -32.44 12.94 22.01
N LEU A 326 -31.58 13.95 22.13
CA LEU A 326 -30.65 14.08 23.25
C LEU A 326 -31.37 14.72 24.49
N PRO A 327 -31.08 14.22 25.70
CA PRO A 327 -31.56 14.85 26.94
C PRO A 327 -31.13 16.31 27.04
N GLU A 328 -31.93 17.13 27.76
CA GLU A 328 -31.66 18.57 27.90
C GLU A 328 -30.29 18.89 28.56
N ASN A 329 -29.79 18.00 29.41
CA ASN A 329 -28.53 18.15 30.12
C ASN A 329 -27.36 17.46 29.42
N ASP A 330 -27.49 17.02 28.18
CA ASP A 330 -26.42 16.37 27.44
C ASP A 330 -25.39 17.42 26.97
N GLN A 331 -24.13 17.23 27.33
CA GLN A 331 -23.02 18.16 27.01
C GLN A 331 -22.78 18.35 25.49
N ARG A 332 -23.27 17.42 24.66
CA ARG A 332 -23.14 17.53 23.21
C ARG A 332 -24.08 18.58 22.61
N ARG A 333 -25.15 18.98 23.32
CA ARG A 333 -26.13 19.94 22.81
C ARG A 333 -25.50 21.26 22.45
N ASP A 334 -24.67 21.84 23.33
CA ASP A 334 -24.01 23.12 23.10
C ASP A 334 -23.12 23.12 21.83
N ILE A 335 -22.48 21.98 21.55
CA ILE A 335 -21.65 21.82 20.35
C ILE A 335 -22.54 21.74 19.11
N ILE A 336 -23.62 20.96 19.19
CA ILE A 336 -24.56 20.77 18.08
C ILE A 336 -25.28 22.09 17.74
N GLU A 337 -25.72 22.85 18.75
CA GLU A 337 -26.38 24.13 18.56
C GLU A 337 -25.45 25.13 17.85
N ARG A 338 -24.20 25.24 18.28
CA ARG A 338 -23.18 26.05 17.58
C ARG A 338 -22.93 25.59 16.15
N SER A 339 -22.92 24.28 15.90
CA SER A 339 -22.72 23.74 14.55
C SER A 339 -23.91 24.07 13.64
N VAL A 340 -25.14 24.08 14.18
CA VAL A 340 -26.34 24.52 13.45
C VAL A 340 -26.26 26.01 13.12
N GLU A 341 -25.89 26.87 14.09
CA GLU A 341 -25.73 28.31 13.87
C GLU A 341 -24.66 28.60 12.80
N GLN A 342 -23.51 27.94 12.90
CA GLN A 342 -22.44 28.06 11.91
C GLN A 342 -22.91 27.64 10.52
N SER A 343 -23.66 26.55 10.43
CA SER A 343 -24.19 26.08 9.13
C SER A 343 -25.21 27.04 8.53
N LEU A 344 -26.01 27.71 9.36
CA LEU A 344 -26.95 28.74 8.93
C LEU A 344 -26.21 29.97 8.37
N MET A 345 -25.12 30.40 9.03
CA MET A 345 -24.28 31.51 8.54
C MET A 345 -23.68 31.15 7.17
N MET A 346 -23.03 29.98 7.05
CA MET A 346 -22.46 29.52 5.78
C MET A 346 -23.49 29.40 4.66
N LEU A 347 -24.71 28.98 4.99
CA LEU A 347 -25.81 28.88 4.03
C LEU A 347 -26.25 30.26 3.54
N HIS A 348 -26.26 31.29 4.43
CA HIS A 348 -26.56 32.68 4.06
C HIS A 348 -25.47 33.26 3.17
N GLU A 349 -24.20 33.12 3.53
CA GLU A 349 -23.07 33.57 2.71
C GLU A 349 -23.08 32.95 1.31
N LYS A 350 -23.38 31.64 1.22
CA LYS A 350 -23.49 30.95 -0.07
C LYS A 350 -24.63 31.46 -0.95
N LYS A 351 -25.71 31.99 -0.33
CA LYS A 351 -26.82 32.59 -1.08
C LYS A 351 -26.57 34.04 -1.48
N GLU A 352 -25.74 34.77 -0.72
CA GLU A 352 -25.39 36.15 -0.99
C GLU A 352 -24.18 36.29 -1.93
N ALA A 353 -23.36 35.25 -2.06
CA ALA A 353 -22.27 35.24 -3.04
C ALA A 353 -22.89 35.24 -4.46
N PRO A 354 -22.66 36.27 -5.29
CA PRO A 354 -23.19 36.32 -6.65
C PRO A 354 -22.60 35.13 -7.41
N GLU A 355 -23.46 34.35 -8.08
CA GLU A 355 -23.03 33.34 -9.05
C GLU A 355 -22.11 34.05 -10.07
N GLY A 356 -20.79 33.94 -9.83
CA GLY A 356 -19.78 34.51 -10.71
C GLY A 356 -19.90 33.86 -12.08
N LYS A 357 -20.11 34.72 -13.04
CA LYS A 357 -20.20 34.45 -14.49
C LYS A 357 -18.99 33.67 -15.01
#